data_a53955c9d79d4e0283ca0d992a16d47b
#
_entry.id   a53955c9d79d4e0283ca0d992a16d47b
#
_cell.length_a   1.000
_cell.length_b   1.000
_cell.length_c   1.000
_cell.angle_alpha   90.00
_cell.angle_beta   90.00
_cell.angle_gamma   90.00
#
_symmetry.space_group_name_H-M   'P 1'
#
loop_
_entity.id
_entity.type
_entity.pdbx_description
1 polymer ?
#
loop_
_entity_poly.entity_id
_entity_poly.type
_entity_poly.pdbx_seq_one_letter_code
_entity_poly.pdbx_strand_id
1 'polypeptide(L)'
;MRIGKVSEKYHISVDNIYYYINYGLLVPPKPRGQYVFDEQTVRDLEWILGLKELDFSLREIHVILSLKRISGLADPQDMEELKEIFKGKRDFCRKEIGRKQQILEHLDSHIKAMEARENVPQHSTGVPLSALPLLRCPVCGGPLSLSEVEMDQRFIYKGNLSCACGYSAHISSGILMTPNKNENLQDTPDITRELYKDLPPALISTFQRSYNWMLKQIQETGLHKKVVAETYVNAWFFMHNHLEYLPTDSLYIVIDKYPETLLMYKHLIERQKPELDILYLADSSTRFPLKENCIDVHLDFFAANEHNFYHDTFLYERIAPYLTAQAELVGTYFYFENAPKSMRLLLSQYPECSSSNFHLGYFLSSLEKAGFCLVDSEDSGAVTDSGNNLGFGFHVKGEKMHLMPYHARK
;
A
#
# COMPACT_ATOMS: atom_id res chain seq x y z
N MET A 1 -22.42 -4.48 -55.57
CA MET A 1 -23.21 -4.44 -54.32
C MET A 1 -23.28 -3.02 -53.78
N ARG A 2 -24.30 -2.67 -52.95
CA ARG A 2 -24.30 -1.41 -52.18
C ARG A 2 -23.56 -1.56 -50.88
N ILE A 3 -23.02 -0.47 -50.33
CA ILE A 3 -22.18 -0.44 -49.16
C ILE A 3 -22.78 -1.19 -47.93
N GLY A 4 -24.10 -1.07 -47.67
CA GLY A 4 -24.75 -1.79 -46.57
C GLY A 4 -24.71 -3.31 -46.75
N LYS A 5 -24.91 -3.82 -47.98
CA LYS A 5 -24.79 -5.25 -48.27
C LYS A 5 -23.37 -5.77 -48.16
N VAL A 6 -22.37 -4.91 -48.43
CA VAL A 6 -20.93 -5.24 -48.25
C VAL A 6 -20.62 -5.32 -46.76
N SER A 7 -21.11 -4.35 -46.00
CA SER A 7 -20.97 -4.34 -44.51
C SER A 7 -21.52 -5.60 -43.88
N GLU A 8 -22.73 -6.01 -44.26
CA GLU A 8 -23.36 -7.25 -43.74
C GLU A 8 -22.61 -8.52 -44.17
N LYS A 9 -22.26 -8.63 -45.44
CA LYS A 9 -21.58 -9.82 -46.00
C LYS A 9 -20.20 -10.08 -45.39
N TYR A 10 -19.42 -9.01 -45.15
CA TYR A 10 -18.02 -9.10 -44.67
C TYR A 10 -17.86 -8.75 -43.19
N HIS A 11 -18.96 -8.53 -42.49
CA HIS A 11 -18.96 -8.20 -41.03
C HIS A 11 -18.06 -7.01 -40.69
N ILE A 12 -18.03 -5.99 -41.56
CA ILE A 12 -17.25 -4.78 -41.37
C ILE A 12 -18.18 -3.54 -41.30
N SER A 13 -17.86 -2.62 -40.37
CA SER A 13 -18.70 -1.42 -40.25
C SER A 13 -18.65 -0.55 -41.49
N VAL A 14 -19.77 0.13 -41.78
CA VAL A 14 -19.85 1.09 -42.89
C VAL A 14 -18.79 2.18 -42.75
N ASP A 15 -18.49 2.63 -41.55
CA ASP A 15 -17.44 3.63 -41.25
C ASP A 15 -16.05 3.14 -41.65
N ASN A 16 -15.72 1.88 -41.37
CA ASN A 16 -14.46 1.28 -41.80
C ASN A 16 -14.37 1.18 -43.32
N ILE A 17 -15.47 0.89 -44.04
CA ILE A 17 -15.50 0.88 -45.47
C ILE A 17 -15.25 2.30 -46.04
N TYR A 18 -15.91 3.32 -45.47
CA TYR A 18 -15.65 4.71 -45.82
C TYR A 18 -14.20 5.12 -45.53
N TYR A 19 -13.66 4.66 -44.41
CA TYR A 19 -12.26 4.91 -44.09
C TYR A 19 -11.31 4.32 -45.13
N TYR A 20 -11.54 3.10 -45.59
CA TYR A 20 -10.74 2.47 -46.66
C TYR A 20 -10.87 3.20 -48.00
N ILE A 21 -12.07 3.72 -48.33
CA ILE A 21 -12.28 4.53 -49.51
C ILE A 21 -11.49 5.85 -49.40
N ASN A 22 -11.62 6.54 -48.28
CA ASN A 22 -10.95 7.83 -48.06
C ASN A 22 -9.41 7.68 -47.97
N TYR A 23 -8.93 6.54 -47.51
CA TYR A 23 -7.50 6.22 -47.48
C TYR A 23 -6.94 5.75 -48.83
N GLY A 24 -7.80 5.59 -49.85
CA GLY A 24 -7.42 5.12 -51.17
C GLY A 24 -7.20 3.60 -51.30
N LEU A 25 -7.53 2.83 -50.29
CA LEU A 25 -7.47 1.36 -50.33
C LEU A 25 -8.57 0.75 -51.20
N LEU A 26 -9.76 1.33 -51.16
CA LEU A 26 -10.88 0.95 -52.04
C LEU A 26 -11.24 2.10 -52.98
N VAL A 27 -11.49 1.77 -54.23
CA VAL A 27 -11.87 2.74 -55.27
C VAL A 27 -13.14 2.29 -55.97
N PRO A 28 -14.30 2.22 -55.24
CA PRO A 28 -15.56 1.81 -55.82
C PRO A 28 -16.09 2.88 -56.82
N PRO A 29 -16.68 2.46 -57.97
CA PRO A 29 -17.44 3.38 -58.81
C PRO A 29 -18.55 4.09 -58.07
N LYS A 30 -18.82 5.37 -58.41
CA LYS A 30 -19.83 6.21 -57.74
C LYS A 30 -20.90 6.74 -58.70
N PRO A 31 -21.65 5.87 -59.40
CA PRO A 31 -22.70 6.33 -60.32
C PRO A 31 -23.83 7.04 -59.52
N ARG A 32 -24.23 8.23 -60.05
CA ARG A 32 -25.29 9.06 -59.43
C ARG A 32 -25.05 9.38 -57.95
N GLY A 33 -23.77 9.48 -57.53
CA GLY A 33 -23.40 9.86 -56.18
C GLY A 33 -23.38 8.74 -55.13
N GLN A 34 -23.74 7.49 -55.51
CA GLN A 34 -23.71 6.33 -54.61
C GLN A 34 -22.59 5.36 -54.96
N TYR A 35 -21.88 4.87 -53.92
CA TYR A 35 -20.84 3.86 -54.13
C TYR A 35 -21.44 2.51 -54.50
N VAL A 36 -20.88 1.90 -55.56
CA VAL A 36 -21.26 0.56 -56.03
C VAL A 36 -20.01 -0.32 -56.02
N PHE A 37 -20.04 -1.40 -55.28
CA PHE A 37 -18.95 -2.37 -55.20
C PHE A 37 -19.14 -3.39 -56.33
N ASP A 38 -18.33 -3.25 -57.36
CA ASP A 38 -18.18 -4.20 -58.45
C ASP A 38 -17.29 -5.40 -57.99
N GLU A 39 -17.09 -6.36 -58.88
CA GLU A 39 -16.27 -7.54 -58.59
C GLU A 39 -14.82 -7.18 -58.25
N GLN A 40 -14.25 -6.16 -58.89
CA GLN A 40 -12.88 -5.74 -58.65
C GLN A 40 -12.75 -5.12 -57.25
N THR A 41 -13.67 -4.22 -56.88
CA THR A 41 -13.70 -3.59 -55.56
C THR A 41 -13.93 -4.61 -54.45
N VAL A 42 -14.73 -5.63 -54.73
CA VAL A 42 -14.95 -6.75 -53.78
C VAL A 42 -13.67 -7.57 -53.57
N ARG A 43 -12.97 -7.92 -54.68
CA ARG A 43 -11.67 -8.60 -54.59
C ARG A 43 -10.63 -7.80 -53.82
N ASP A 44 -10.61 -6.47 -54.04
CA ASP A 44 -9.71 -5.60 -53.31
C ASP A 44 -10.04 -5.56 -51.81
N LEU A 45 -11.34 -5.54 -51.45
CA LEU A 45 -11.79 -5.61 -50.06
C LEU A 45 -11.38 -6.95 -49.41
N GLU A 46 -11.59 -8.07 -50.08
CA GLU A 46 -11.17 -9.38 -49.62
C GLU A 46 -9.65 -9.45 -49.37
N TRP A 47 -8.87 -8.83 -50.24
CA TRP A 47 -7.42 -8.70 -50.04
C TRP A 47 -7.09 -7.85 -48.80
N ILE A 48 -7.73 -6.70 -48.63
CA ILE A 48 -7.52 -5.84 -47.46
C ILE A 48 -7.83 -6.61 -46.18
N LEU A 49 -8.94 -7.34 -46.13
CA LEU A 49 -9.33 -8.11 -44.97
C LEU A 49 -8.33 -9.23 -44.66
N GLY A 50 -7.92 -10.02 -45.67
CA GLY A 50 -6.92 -11.05 -45.50
C GLY A 50 -5.55 -10.51 -45.04
N LEU A 51 -5.11 -9.34 -45.56
CA LEU A 51 -3.88 -8.71 -45.11
C LEU A 51 -4.03 -8.14 -43.66
N LYS A 52 -5.24 -7.71 -43.25
CA LYS A 52 -5.52 -7.32 -41.87
C LYS A 52 -5.44 -8.49 -40.89
N GLU A 53 -5.92 -9.67 -41.30
CA GLU A 53 -5.78 -10.90 -40.51
C GLU A 53 -4.30 -11.31 -40.32
N LEU A 54 -3.45 -10.96 -41.26
CA LEU A 54 -1.99 -11.13 -41.16
C LEU A 54 -1.29 -9.97 -40.44
N ASP A 55 -2.07 -9.11 -39.75
CA ASP A 55 -1.59 -7.97 -38.95
C ASP A 55 -0.82 -6.91 -39.77
N PHE A 56 -1.07 -6.80 -41.07
CA PHE A 56 -0.54 -5.69 -41.86
C PHE A 56 -1.22 -4.37 -41.49
N SER A 57 -0.43 -3.32 -41.30
CA SER A 57 -0.93 -1.95 -41.11
C SER A 57 -1.57 -1.44 -42.39
N LEU A 58 -2.45 -0.45 -42.31
CA LEU A 58 -3.09 0.13 -43.48
C LEU A 58 -2.07 0.75 -44.45
N ARG A 59 -0.96 1.26 -43.94
CA ARG A 59 0.15 1.78 -44.76
C ARG A 59 0.81 0.66 -45.56
N GLU A 60 1.11 -0.47 -44.97
CA GLU A 60 1.67 -1.66 -45.66
C GLU A 60 0.68 -2.19 -46.70
N ILE A 61 -0.61 -2.28 -46.34
CA ILE A 61 -1.68 -2.70 -47.26
C ILE A 61 -1.78 -1.77 -48.45
N HIS A 62 -1.64 -0.45 -48.24
CA HIS A 62 -1.63 0.53 -49.35
C HIS A 62 -0.47 0.27 -50.30
N VAL A 63 0.73 0.01 -49.82
CA VAL A 63 1.90 -0.33 -50.66
C VAL A 63 1.64 -1.59 -51.48
N ILE A 64 1.14 -2.65 -50.84
CA ILE A 64 0.83 -3.93 -51.48
C ILE A 64 -0.23 -3.77 -52.60
N LEU A 65 -1.32 -3.03 -52.29
CA LEU A 65 -2.37 -2.76 -53.27
C LEU A 65 -1.90 -1.87 -54.42
N SER A 66 -1.04 -0.90 -54.13
CA SER A 66 -0.46 -0.02 -55.15
C SER A 66 0.41 -0.83 -56.11
N LEU A 67 1.29 -1.68 -55.60
CA LEU A 67 2.12 -2.57 -56.43
C LEU A 67 1.23 -3.44 -57.32
N LYS A 68 0.20 -4.11 -56.73
CA LYS A 68 -0.74 -4.93 -57.49
C LYS A 68 -1.51 -4.17 -58.59
N ARG A 69 -1.94 -2.93 -58.33
CA ARG A 69 -2.76 -2.13 -59.26
C ARG A 69 -1.93 -1.53 -60.41
N ILE A 70 -0.69 -1.15 -60.15
CA ILE A 70 0.17 -0.49 -61.14
C ILE A 70 0.77 -1.52 -62.11
N SER A 71 1.29 -2.63 -61.59
CA SER A 71 2.00 -3.62 -62.38
C SER A 71 1.19 -4.87 -62.71
N GLY A 72 0.06 -5.09 -62.07
CA GLY A 72 -0.72 -6.34 -62.19
C GLY A 72 0.03 -7.56 -61.66
N LEU A 73 1.19 -7.37 -61.04
CA LEU A 73 2.11 -8.42 -60.59
C LEU A 73 2.56 -9.34 -61.74
N ALA A 74 2.62 -8.81 -62.96
CA ALA A 74 3.02 -9.56 -64.14
C ALA A 74 4.54 -9.63 -64.30
N ASP A 75 5.29 -8.69 -63.72
CA ASP A 75 6.73 -8.67 -63.72
C ASP A 75 7.30 -9.54 -62.58
N PRO A 76 8.27 -10.42 -62.87
CA PRO A 76 8.97 -11.18 -61.82
C PRO A 76 9.58 -10.32 -60.72
N GLN A 77 9.98 -9.09 -61.02
CA GLN A 77 10.57 -8.16 -60.07
C GLN A 77 9.53 -7.69 -59.03
N ASP A 78 8.30 -7.36 -59.46
CA ASP A 78 7.20 -6.96 -58.58
C ASP A 78 6.76 -8.08 -57.65
N MET A 79 6.78 -9.33 -58.17
CA MET A 79 6.52 -10.52 -57.35
C MET A 79 7.58 -10.75 -56.28
N GLU A 80 8.84 -10.44 -56.58
CA GLU A 80 9.91 -10.56 -55.60
C GLU A 80 9.81 -9.47 -54.54
N GLU A 81 9.47 -8.22 -54.93
CA GLU A 81 9.21 -7.13 -53.98
C GLU A 81 8.05 -7.47 -53.04
N LEU A 82 6.94 -8.03 -53.54
CA LEU A 82 5.84 -8.49 -52.73
C LEU A 82 6.27 -9.57 -51.75
N LYS A 83 7.05 -10.56 -52.18
CA LYS A 83 7.60 -11.60 -51.31
C LYS A 83 8.47 -11.03 -50.17
N GLU A 84 9.31 -10.03 -50.49
CA GLU A 84 10.15 -9.37 -49.48
C GLU A 84 9.29 -8.65 -48.40
N ILE A 85 8.19 -7.98 -48.80
CA ILE A 85 7.23 -7.40 -47.83
C ILE A 85 6.68 -8.46 -46.90
N PHE A 86 6.24 -9.60 -47.42
CA PHE A 86 5.71 -10.73 -46.57
C PHE A 86 6.80 -11.37 -45.71
N LYS A 87 8.03 -11.55 -46.24
CA LYS A 87 9.18 -12.03 -45.47
C LYS A 87 9.49 -11.09 -44.30
N GLY A 88 9.52 -9.77 -44.56
CA GLY A 88 9.73 -8.75 -43.52
C GLY A 88 8.67 -8.83 -42.43
N LYS A 89 7.39 -8.98 -42.81
CA LYS A 89 6.30 -9.13 -41.82
C LYS A 89 6.44 -10.41 -40.97
N ARG A 90 6.74 -11.54 -41.62
CA ARG A 90 7.02 -12.79 -40.95
C ARG A 90 8.16 -12.68 -39.95
N ASP A 91 9.24 -12.02 -40.29
CA ASP A 91 10.42 -11.89 -39.45
C ASP A 91 10.17 -10.91 -38.29
N PHE A 92 9.35 -9.87 -38.52
CA PHE A 92 8.82 -9.03 -37.45
C PHE A 92 7.99 -9.85 -36.45
N CYS A 93 7.03 -10.65 -36.90
CA CYS A 93 6.23 -11.52 -36.03
C CYS A 93 7.09 -12.50 -35.21
N ARG A 94 8.12 -13.09 -35.83
CA ARG A 94 9.07 -13.96 -35.11
C ARG A 94 9.81 -13.24 -34.01
N LYS A 95 10.26 -12.01 -34.24
CA LYS A 95 10.91 -11.18 -33.22
C LYS A 95 9.95 -10.85 -32.08
N GLU A 96 8.71 -10.50 -32.39
CA GLU A 96 7.69 -10.21 -31.35
C GLU A 96 7.36 -11.47 -30.51
N ILE A 97 7.25 -12.65 -31.14
CA ILE A 97 7.08 -13.92 -30.42
C ILE A 97 8.26 -14.14 -29.45
N GLY A 98 9.49 -14.00 -29.91
CA GLY A 98 10.68 -14.15 -29.07
C GLY A 98 10.69 -13.15 -27.89
N ARG A 99 10.34 -11.91 -28.15
CA ARG A 99 10.21 -10.90 -27.08
C ARG A 99 9.14 -11.25 -26.05
N LYS A 100 7.98 -11.73 -26.50
CA LYS A 100 6.89 -12.16 -25.61
C LYS A 100 7.28 -13.39 -24.79
N GLN A 101 8.01 -14.33 -25.37
CA GLN A 101 8.53 -15.50 -24.64
C GLN A 101 9.48 -15.08 -23.50
N GLN A 102 10.40 -14.16 -23.74
CA GLN A 102 11.28 -13.62 -22.69
C GLN A 102 10.49 -12.96 -21.56
N ILE A 103 9.44 -12.19 -21.90
CA ILE A 103 8.56 -11.59 -20.90
C ILE A 103 7.87 -12.66 -20.04
N LEU A 104 7.39 -13.73 -20.66
CA LEU A 104 6.77 -14.85 -19.92
C LEU A 104 7.77 -15.52 -18.97
N GLU A 105 8.99 -15.80 -19.43
CA GLU A 105 10.04 -16.38 -18.59
C GLU A 105 10.36 -15.50 -17.37
N HIS A 106 10.42 -14.17 -17.57
CA HIS A 106 10.62 -13.24 -16.46
C HIS A 106 9.43 -13.24 -15.48
N LEU A 107 8.19 -13.23 -15.98
CA LEU A 107 7.00 -13.32 -15.13
C LEU A 107 6.99 -14.62 -14.32
N ASP A 108 7.27 -15.76 -14.96
CA ASP A 108 7.34 -17.05 -14.30
C ASP A 108 8.43 -17.08 -13.20
N SER A 109 9.57 -16.44 -13.44
CA SER A 109 10.62 -16.31 -12.43
C SER A 109 10.18 -15.50 -11.20
N HIS A 110 9.45 -14.41 -11.43
CA HIS A 110 8.87 -13.61 -10.34
C HIS A 110 7.80 -14.37 -9.55
N ILE A 111 6.91 -15.09 -10.25
CA ILE A 111 5.87 -15.91 -9.60
C ILE A 111 6.54 -16.97 -8.72
N LYS A 112 7.52 -17.72 -9.24
CA LYS A 112 8.27 -18.72 -8.45
C LYS A 112 8.96 -18.11 -7.23
N ALA A 113 9.50 -16.91 -7.35
CA ALA A 113 10.13 -16.22 -6.22
C ALA A 113 9.10 -15.82 -5.14
N MET A 114 7.87 -15.47 -5.53
CA MET A 114 6.77 -15.19 -4.61
C MET A 114 6.28 -16.47 -3.92
N GLU A 115 6.06 -17.54 -4.67
CA GLU A 115 5.64 -18.85 -4.14
C GLU A 115 6.68 -19.44 -3.16
N ALA A 116 7.97 -19.23 -3.41
CA ALA A 116 9.04 -19.65 -2.50
C ALA A 116 8.99 -18.94 -1.15
N ARG A 117 8.55 -17.66 -1.11
CA ARG A 117 8.36 -16.91 0.13
C ARG A 117 7.15 -17.39 0.94
N GLU A 118 6.11 -17.89 0.28
CA GLU A 118 4.92 -18.43 0.96
C GLU A 118 5.19 -19.75 1.69
N ASN A 119 6.19 -20.52 1.24
CA ASN A 119 6.54 -21.84 1.76
C ASN A 119 7.61 -21.81 2.87
N VAL A 120 7.94 -20.66 3.45
CA VAL A 120 8.85 -20.60 4.61
C VAL A 120 8.18 -21.26 5.82
N PRO A 121 8.87 -22.18 6.55
CA PRO A 121 8.35 -22.77 7.76
C PRO A 121 7.94 -21.70 8.76
N GLN A 122 6.72 -21.79 9.29
CA GLN A 122 6.22 -20.83 10.27
C GLN A 122 6.90 -21.06 11.63
N HIS A 123 7.79 -20.16 12.02
CA HIS A 123 8.34 -20.12 13.37
C HIS A 123 7.35 -19.39 14.26
N SER A 124 6.79 -20.08 15.25
CA SER A 124 5.92 -19.42 16.23
C SER A 124 6.78 -18.64 17.21
N THR A 125 6.52 -17.36 17.37
CA THR A 125 7.11 -16.51 18.42
C THR A 125 6.09 -16.26 19.54
N GLY A 126 6.55 -15.83 20.69
CA GLY A 126 5.71 -15.50 21.84
C GLY A 126 6.13 -14.21 22.50
N VAL A 127 5.66 -13.98 23.72
CA VAL A 127 6.20 -12.91 24.56
C VAL A 127 7.64 -13.27 24.89
N PRO A 128 8.63 -12.46 24.48
CA PRO A 128 10.03 -12.77 24.73
C PRO A 128 10.36 -12.68 26.21
N LEU A 129 11.18 -13.62 26.70
CA LEU A 129 11.61 -13.61 28.12
C LEU A 129 12.38 -12.33 28.48
N SER A 130 13.05 -11.71 27.52
CA SER A 130 13.69 -10.39 27.64
C SER A 130 12.71 -9.26 28.01
N ALA A 131 11.40 -9.42 27.72
CA ALA A 131 10.39 -8.42 28.06
C ALA A 131 9.88 -8.54 29.51
N LEU A 132 10.04 -9.69 30.18
CA LEU A 132 9.51 -9.91 31.55
C LEU A 132 9.99 -8.87 32.58
N PRO A 133 11.26 -8.42 32.57
CA PRO A 133 11.74 -7.39 33.50
C PRO A 133 11.03 -6.04 33.32
N LEU A 134 10.38 -5.81 32.19
CA LEU A 134 9.62 -4.59 31.89
C LEU A 134 8.18 -4.65 32.36
N LEU A 135 7.64 -5.83 32.67
CA LEU A 135 6.24 -5.98 33.03
C LEU A 135 6.00 -5.54 34.48
N ARG A 136 4.99 -4.68 34.67
CA ARG A 136 4.51 -4.19 35.98
C ARG A 136 2.99 -4.04 35.97
N CYS A 137 2.41 -4.11 37.13
CA CYS A 137 0.98 -3.87 37.29
C CYS A 137 0.63 -2.40 36.94
N PRO A 138 -0.28 -2.12 35.99
CA PRO A 138 -0.64 -0.75 35.60
C PRO A 138 -1.47 -0.03 36.67
N VAL A 139 -1.94 -0.75 37.71
CA VAL A 139 -2.77 -0.19 38.79
C VAL A 139 -1.92 0.26 39.98
N CYS A 140 -0.97 -0.56 40.41
CA CYS A 140 -0.19 -0.29 41.63
C CYS A 140 1.33 -0.27 41.43
N GLY A 141 1.83 -0.47 40.19
CA GLY A 141 3.27 -0.53 39.89
C GLY A 141 3.97 -1.80 40.42
N GLY A 142 3.26 -2.69 41.13
CA GLY A 142 3.82 -3.91 41.72
C GLY A 142 4.20 -4.98 40.71
N PRO A 143 4.95 -6.01 41.12
CA PRO A 143 5.33 -7.11 40.26
C PRO A 143 4.11 -7.92 39.81
N LEU A 144 4.19 -8.49 38.62
CA LEU A 144 3.21 -9.45 38.11
C LEU A 144 3.72 -10.88 38.31
N SER A 145 2.89 -11.74 38.88
CA SER A 145 3.15 -13.17 39.02
C SER A 145 2.65 -13.90 37.79
N LEU A 146 3.47 -14.80 37.26
CA LEU A 146 3.15 -15.61 36.11
C LEU A 146 2.76 -17.03 36.51
N SER A 147 1.66 -17.56 35.98
CA SER A 147 1.15 -18.91 36.26
C SER A 147 0.59 -19.56 35.00
N GLU A 148 0.41 -20.89 35.02
CA GLU A 148 -0.14 -21.70 33.94
C GLU A 148 0.59 -21.47 32.59
N VAL A 149 1.92 -21.54 32.59
CA VAL A 149 2.80 -21.12 31.55
C VAL A 149 3.07 -22.22 30.53
N GLU A 150 2.89 -21.92 29.28
CA GLU A 150 3.42 -22.68 28.14
C GLU A 150 4.51 -21.85 27.47
N MET A 151 5.77 -22.34 27.51
CA MET A 151 6.93 -21.59 27.06
C MET A 151 8.06 -22.50 26.57
N ASP A 152 8.98 -21.93 25.81
CA ASP A 152 10.28 -22.51 25.51
C ASP A 152 11.43 -21.71 26.15
N GLN A 153 12.64 -21.87 25.64
CA GLN A 153 13.83 -21.16 26.16
C GLN A 153 13.86 -19.65 25.86
N ARG A 154 13.00 -19.17 24.97
CA ARG A 154 12.99 -17.78 24.48
C ARG A 154 11.65 -17.09 24.63
N PHE A 155 10.55 -17.81 24.47
CA PHE A 155 9.22 -17.23 24.34
C PHE A 155 8.18 -17.87 25.25
N ILE A 156 7.22 -17.07 25.70
CA ILE A 156 6.00 -17.51 26.38
C ILE A 156 4.85 -17.44 25.38
N TYR A 157 4.19 -18.56 25.14
CA TYR A 157 3.07 -18.70 24.21
C TYR A 157 1.71 -18.54 24.89
N LYS A 158 1.62 -19.00 26.14
CA LYS A 158 0.42 -18.92 26.98
C LYS A 158 0.80 -18.73 28.45
N GLY A 159 -0.05 -18.04 29.20
CA GLY A 159 0.14 -17.85 30.63
C GLY A 159 -0.82 -16.84 31.23
N ASN A 160 -0.95 -16.82 32.52
CA ASN A 160 -1.73 -15.83 33.25
C ASN A 160 -0.80 -14.94 34.07
N LEU A 161 -1.05 -13.63 34.02
CA LEU A 161 -0.36 -12.65 34.85
C LEU A 161 -1.34 -12.11 35.89
N SER A 162 -0.91 -12.05 37.16
CA SER A 162 -1.72 -11.54 38.27
C SER A 162 -0.91 -10.66 39.18
N CYS A 163 -1.58 -9.71 39.83
CA CYS A 163 -1.00 -8.83 40.83
C CYS A 163 -1.76 -8.98 42.17
N ALA A 164 -1.08 -8.80 43.29
CA ALA A 164 -1.66 -8.81 44.61
C ALA A 164 -2.79 -7.77 44.78
N CYS A 165 -2.84 -6.72 43.98
CA CYS A 165 -3.92 -5.71 43.98
C CYS A 165 -5.21 -6.16 43.27
N GLY A 166 -5.24 -7.37 42.69
CA GLY A 166 -6.39 -7.89 41.94
C GLY A 166 -6.33 -7.66 40.41
N TYR A 167 -5.33 -6.96 39.87
CA TYR A 167 -5.14 -6.85 38.43
C TYR A 167 -4.78 -8.21 37.81
N SER A 168 -5.36 -8.52 36.67
CA SER A 168 -5.02 -9.72 35.89
C SER A 168 -4.93 -9.42 34.39
N ALA A 169 -4.03 -10.12 33.72
CA ALA A 169 -3.87 -10.16 32.29
C ALA A 169 -3.51 -11.58 31.85
N HIS A 170 -3.51 -11.89 30.56
CA HIS A 170 -3.13 -13.22 30.10
C HIS A 170 -2.36 -13.15 28.80
N ILE A 171 -1.57 -14.19 28.54
CA ILE A 171 -0.87 -14.39 27.27
C ILE A 171 -1.62 -15.49 26.52
N SER A 172 -1.99 -15.21 25.28
CA SER A 172 -2.62 -16.16 24.38
C SER A 172 -2.04 -15.99 22.98
N SER A 173 -1.66 -17.11 22.35
CA SER A 173 -0.99 -17.10 21.04
C SER A 173 0.25 -16.19 20.99
N GLY A 174 0.96 -16.05 22.11
CA GLY A 174 2.13 -15.20 22.24
C GLY A 174 1.87 -13.70 22.27
N ILE A 175 0.61 -13.28 22.49
CA ILE A 175 0.21 -11.88 22.66
C ILE A 175 -0.20 -11.67 24.11
N LEU A 176 0.32 -10.63 24.74
CA LEU A 176 -0.09 -10.20 26.06
C LEU A 176 -1.41 -9.41 25.96
N MET A 177 -2.47 -9.94 26.54
CA MET A 177 -3.82 -9.36 26.52
C MET A 177 -4.17 -8.80 27.86
N THR A 178 -4.48 -7.50 27.93
CA THR A 178 -4.99 -6.84 29.11
C THR A 178 -6.52 -7.01 29.23
N PRO A 179 -7.13 -6.69 30.36
CA PRO A 179 -8.59 -6.67 30.49
C PRO A 179 -9.25 -5.51 29.70
N ASN A 180 -8.46 -4.51 29.28
CA ASN A 180 -8.96 -3.33 28.58
C ASN A 180 -9.19 -3.64 27.10
N LYS A 181 -10.45 -3.83 26.73
CA LYS A 181 -10.88 -4.11 25.35
C LYS A 181 -11.44 -2.84 24.70
N ASN A 182 -11.35 -2.76 23.38
CA ASN A 182 -12.07 -1.74 22.64
C ASN A 182 -13.58 -2.04 22.68
N GLU A 183 -14.37 -1.08 23.17
CA GLU A 183 -15.83 -1.17 23.29
C GLU A 183 -16.55 -0.41 22.17
N ASN A 184 -15.83 0.35 21.34
CA ASN A 184 -16.43 1.10 20.25
C ASN A 184 -16.75 0.16 19.07
N LEU A 185 -18.03 -0.07 18.81
CA LEU A 185 -18.51 -0.96 17.77
C LEU A 185 -18.29 -0.42 16.32
N GLN A 186 -18.03 0.87 16.18
CA GLN A 186 -17.77 1.49 14.87
C GLN A 186 -16.30 1.44 14.51
N ASP A 187 -15.44 1.25 15.48
CA ASP A 187 -14.00 1.14 15.33
C ASP A 187 -13.62 -0.35 15.27
N THR A 188 -13.25 -0.82 14.09
CA THR A 188 -13.03 -2.25 13.79
C THR A 188 -11.60 -2.54 13.33
N PRO A 189 -11.09 -3.77 13.55
CA PRO A 189 -9.76 -4.15 13.08
C PRO A 189 -9.71 -4.23 11.55
N ASP A 190 -8.67 -3.63 10.95
CA ASP A 190 -8.42 -3.70 9.50
C ASP A 190 -7.51 -4.88 9.13
N ILE A 191 -7.97 -6.10 9.37
CA ILE A 191 -7.21 -7.33 9.08
C ILE A 191 -7.08 -7.64 7.58
N THR A 192 -7.89 -7.01 6.74
CA THR A 192 -7.86 -7.14 5.27
C THR A 192 -7.10 -6.03 4.58
N ARG A 193 -6.63 -5.04 5.34
CA ARG A 193 -5.91 -3.84 4.85
C ARG A 193 -6.70 -3.03 3.82
N GLU A 194 -8.02 -2.93 4.05
CA GLU A 194 -8.95 -2.19 3.18
C GLU A 194 -8.87 -0.67 3.36
N LEU A 195 -8.47 -0.18 4.55
CA LEU A 195 -8.46 1.26 4.87
C LEU A 195 -7.66 2.08 3.86
N TYR A 196 -6.57 1.52 3.36
CA TYR A 196 -5.60 2.22 2.51
C TYR A 196 -5.46 1.60 1.12
N LYS A 197 -6.49 0.90 0.63
CA LYS A 197 -6.54 0.49 -0.77
C LYS A 197 -6.76 1.69 -1.68
N ASP A 198 -6.22 1.61 -2.89
CA ASP A 198 -6.42 2.59 -3.96
C ASP A 198 -5.99 4.03 -3.61
N LEU A 199 -4.90 4.16 -2.84
CA LEU A 199 -4.30 5.46 -2.58
C LEU A 199 -3.80 6.10 -3.88
N PRO A 200 -4.09 7.40 -4.12
CA PRO A 200 -3.59 8.07 -5.32
C PRO A 200 -2.06 8.22 -5.29
N PRO A 201 -1.40 8.24 -6.47
CA PRO A 201 0.06 8.32 -6.56
C PRO A 201 0.69 9.50 -5.80
N ALA A 202 0.00 10.64 -5.75
CA ALA A 202 0.47 11.81 -5.00
C ALA A 202 0.55 11.53 -3.49
N LEU A 203 -0.45 10.84 -2.92
CA LEU A 203 -0.48 10.48 -1.51
C LEU A 203 0.55 9.39 -1.19
N ILE A 204 0.69 8.37 -2.05
CA ILE A 204 1.75 7.36 -1.93
C ILE A 204 3.13 8.03 -1.92
N SER A 205 3.34 9.05 -2.77
CA SER A 205 4.61 9.79 -2.81
C SER A 205 4.88 10.57 -1.52
N THR A 206 3.85 11.13 -0.86
CA THR A 206 4.04 11.80 0.43
C THR A 206 4.35 10.79 1.54
N PHE A 207 3.71 9.63 1.55
CA PHE A 207 4.04 8.54 2.47
C PHE A 207 5.49 8.10 2.30
N GLN A 208 5.92 7.86 1.06
CA GLN A 208 7.29 7.43 0.80
C GLN A 208 8.32 8.46 1.23
N ARG A 209 8.06 9.76 1.04
CA ARG A 209 8.94 10.83 1.57
C ARG A 209 9.01 10.81 3.08
N SER A 210 7.86 10.69 3.76
CA SER A 210 7.80 10.57 5.23
C SER A 210 8.57 9.35 5.73
N TYR A 211 8.42 8.19 5.09
CA TYR A 211 9.19 6.98 5.43
C TYR A 211 10.68 7.17 5.29
N ASN A 212 11.13 7.70 4.15
CA ASN A 212 12.56 7.91 3.90
C ASN A 212 13.15 8.86 4.92
N TRP A 213 12.41 9.91 5.29
CA TRP A 213 12.82 10.85 6.32
C TRP A 213 12.91 10.17 7.69
N MET A 214 11.86 9.45 8.12
CA MET A 214 11.85 8.71 9.38
C MET A 214 12.98 7.68 9.45
N LEU A 215 13.21 6.91 8.38
CA LEU A 215 14.32 5.94 8.33
C LEU A 215 15.67 6.60 8.51
N LYS A 216 15.91 7.77 7.92
CA LYS A 216 17.13 8.55 8.14
C LYS A 216 17.29 8.91 9.62
N GLN A 217 16.24 9.45 10.26
CA GLN A 217 16.28 9.80 11.68
C GLN A 217 16.52 8.56 12.57
N ILE A 218 15.90 7.44 12.27
CA ILE A 218 16.08 6.17 12.99
C ILE A 218 17.53 5.66 12.87
N GLN A 219 18.14 5.78 11.70
CA GLN A 219 19.54 5.41 11.49
C GLN A 219 20.48 6.31 12.28
N GLU A 220 20.22 7.62 12.34
CA GLU A 220 20.99 8.58 13.13
C GLU A 220 20.83 8.35 14.65
N THR A 221 19.60 8.09 15.11
CA THR A 221 19.27 7.76 16.50
C THR A 221 19.90 6.44 16.93
N GLY A 222 19.98 5.47 16.03
CA GLY A 222 20.41 4.10 16.27
C GLY A 222 19.46 3.33 17.19
N LEU A 223 19.09 2.12 16.82
CA LEU A 223 18.15 1.29 17.59
C LEU A 223 18.81 0.18 18.40
N HIS A 224 20.11 -0.03 18.27
CA HIS A 224 20.83 -1.12 18.95
C HIS A 224 20.71 -1.07 20.47
N LYS A 225 20.35 -2.22 21.08
CA LYS A 225 20.20 -2.40 22.54
C LYS A 225 19.19 -1.43 23.17
N LYS A 226 18.19 -1.00 22.42
CA LYS A 226 17.11 -0.12 22.86
C LYS A 226 15.79 -0.86 23.01
N VAL A 227 14.90 -0.30 23.81
CA VAL A 227 13.48 -0.66 23.80
C VAL A 227 12.75 0.30 22.88
N VAL A 228 12.21 -0.24 21.79
CA VAL A 228 11.52 0.52 20.76
C VAL A 228 10.04 0.19 20.78
N ALA A 229 9.17 1.18 20.86
CA ALA A 229 7.72 0.96 20.87
C ALA A 229 7.05 1.60 19.67
N GLU A 230 5.98 0.97 19.17
CA GLU A 230 5.02 1.54 18.21
C GLU A 230 3.61 1.23 18.69
N THR A 231 2.73 2.23 18.65
CA THR A 231 1.34 2.14 19.12
C THR A 231 0.35 2.42 18.01
N TYR A 232 -0.89 1.92 18.13
CA TYR A 232 -1.97 2.13 17.13
C TYR A 232 -1.64 1.59 15.74
N VAL A 233 -1.07 0.40 15.69
CA VAL A 233 -0.60 -0.23 14.44
C VAL A 233 -1.73 -0.70 13.52
N ASN A 234 -2.98 -0.70 13.96
CA ASN A 234 -4.14 -0.97 13.11
C ASN A 234 -4.27 0.07 11.99
N ALA A 235 -4.06 1.34 12.32
CA ALA A 235 -4.07 2.40 11.32
C ALA A 235 -2.89 2.24 10.35
N TRP A 236 -1.66 2.14 10.90
CA TRP A 236 -0.46 1.94 10.10
C TRP A 236 0.66 1.32 10.95
N PHE A 237 1.39 0.36 10.40
CA PHE A 237 2.50 -0.27 11.12
C PHE A 237 3.83 -0.03 10.42
N PHE A 238 4.55 0.98 10.88
CA PHE A 238 5.81 1.42 10.27
C PHE A 238 6.91 0.36 10.39
N MET A 239 7.13 -0.23 11.58
CA MET A 239 8.15 -1.27 11.78
C MET A 239 7.94 -2.48 10.87
N HIS A 240 6.69 -2.93 10.67
CA HIS A 240 6.38 -4.06 9.77
C HIS A 240 6.84 -3.80 8.33
N ASN A 241 6.73 -2.55 7.87
CA ASN A 241 7.12 -2.18 6.51
C ASN A 241 8.63 -1.99 6.33
N HIS A 242 9.41 -2.01 7.43
CA HIS A 242 10.84 -1.67 7.44
C HIS A 242 11.66 -2.65 8.30
N LEU A 243 11.30 -3.94 8.31
CA LEU A 243 11.93 -4.97 9.14
C LEU A 243 13.44 -5.09 8.94
N GLU A 244 13.94 -4.83 7.74
CA GLU A 244 15.36 -4.90 7.40
C GLU A 244 16.23 -3.92 8.21
N TYR A 245 15.65 -2.81 8.69
CA TYR A 245 16.34 -1.79 9.48
C TYR A 245 16.30 -2.07 10.99
N LEU A 246 15.57 -3.10 11.44
CA LEU A 246 15.41 -3.41 12.85
C LEU A 246 16.54 -4.35 13.35
N PRO A 247 17.43 -3.92 14.27
CA PRO A 247 18.46 -4.78 14.84
C PRO A 247 17.88 -5.89 15.74
N THR A 248 18.54 -7.04 15.77
CA THR A 248 18.07 -8.22 16.54
C THR A 248 18.49 -8.19 18.02
N ASP A 249 19.29 -7.22 18.43
CA ASP A 249 19.75 -7.02 19.82
C ASP A 249 18.89 -6.00 20.60
N SER A 250 17.74 -5.65 20.07
CA SER A 250 16.79 -4.70 20.64
C SER A 250 15.47 -5.39 20.98
N LEU A 251 14.72 -4.83 21.92
CA LEU A 251 13.37 -5.27 22.26
C LEU A 251 12.35 -4.33 21.63
N TYR A 252 11.38 -4.89 20.92
CA TYR A 252 10.30 -4.14 20.29
C TYR A 252 9.00 -4.36 21.08
N ILE A 253 8.21 -3.31 21.24
CA ILE A 253 6.90 -3.35 21.89
C ILE A 253 5.87 -2.83 20.89
N VAL A 254 4.96 -3.69 20.48
CA VAL A 254 3.91 -3.35 19.50
C VAL A 254 2.58 -3.37 20.22
N ILE A 255 1.92 -2.22 20.28
CA ILE A 255 0.70 -2.02 21.06
C ILE A 255 -0.46 -1.64 20.16
N ASP A 256 -1.55 -2.38 20.29
CA ASP A 256 -2.81 -2.05 19.62
C ASP A 256 -4.02 -2.48 20.46
N LYS A 257 -5.16 -1.86 20.18
CA LYS A 257 -6.44 -2.21 20.83
C LYS A 257 -7.04 -3.52 20.28
N TYR A 258 -6.57 -4.01 19.13
CA TYR A 258 -7.09 -5.19 18.42
C TYR A 258 -6.12 -6.36 18.44
N PRO A 259 -6.43 -7.41 19.21
CA PRO A 259 -5.65 -8.66 19.20
C PRO A 259 -5.56 -9.29 17.80
N GLU A 260 -6.62 -9.16 16.99
CA GLU A 260 -6.70 -9.71 15.64
C GLU A 260 -5.67 -9.07 14.71
N THR A 261 -5.53 -7.75 14.77
CA THR A 261 -4.52 -7.00 14.02
C THR A 261 -3.11 -7.37 14.45
N LEU A 262 -2.88 -7.46 15.77
CA LEU A 262 -1.59 -7.90 16.31
C LEU A 262 -1.24 -9.33 15.87
N LEU A 263 -2.21 -10.25 15.88
CA LEU A 263 -2.01 -11.64 15.45
C LEU A 263 -1.66 -11.72 13.97
N MET A 264 -2.36 -10.95 13.13
CA MET A 264 -2.08 -10.86 11.70
C MET A 264 -0.64 -10.38 11.45
N TYR A 265 -0.21 -9.27 12.06
CA TYR A 265 1.14 -8.75 11.89
C TYR A 265 2.21 -9.66 12.48
N LYS A 266 1.93 -10.27 13.65
CA LYS A 266 2.81 -11.28 14.24
C LYS A 266 3.12 -12.40 13.26
N HIS A 267 2.10 -13.00 12.63
CA HIS A 267 2.29 -14.05 11.63
C HIS A 267 3.07 -13.57 10.39
N LEU A 268 2.89 -12.33 9.95
CA LEU A 268 3.63 -11.77 8.83
C LEU A 268 5.11 -11.56 9.17
N ILE A 269 5.41 -11.07 10.39
CA ILE A 269 6.78 -10.84 10.84
C ILE A 269 7.51 -12.17 11.13
N GLU A 270 6.83 -13.15 11.70
CA GLU A 270 7.37 -14.50 11.94
C GLU A 270 7.91 -15.17 10.68
N ARG A 271 7.28 -14.92 9.55
CA ARG A 271 7.72 -15.44 8.24
C ARG A 271 8.93 -14.72 7.67
N GLN A 272 9.14 -13.46 8.03
CA GLN A 272 10.16 -12.60 7.43
C GLN A 272 11.39 -12.45 8.31
N LYS A 273 11.20 -12.28 9.62
CA LYS A 273 12.26 -11.96 10.58
C LYS A 273 11.94 -12.52 11.98
N PRO A 274 11.89 -13.87 12.16
CA PRO A 274 11.51 -14.53 13.41
C PRO A 274 12.53 -14.33 14.55
N GLU A 275 13.71 -13.82 14.24
CA GLU A 275 14.76 -13.54 15.22
C GLU A 275 14.54 -12.28 16.04
N LEU A 276 13.56 -11.43 15.72
CA LEU A 276 13.24 -10.25 16.51
C LEU A 276 12.55 -10.62 17.83
N ASP A 277 12.96 -9.97 18.92
CA ASP A 277 12.24 -9.99 20.20
C ASP A 277 11.14 -8.94 20.18
N ILE A 278 9.88 -9.37 20.00
CA ILE A 278 8.72 -8.46 19.94
C ILE A 278 7.70 -8.83 21.02
N LEU A 279 7.40 -7.91 21.93
CA LEU A 279 6.27 -7.97 22.83
C LEU A 279 5.04 -7.38 22.12
N TYR A 280 4.11 -8.22 21.71
CA TYR A 280 2.79 -7.79 21.24
C TYR A 280 1.87 -7.60 22.44
N LEU A 281 1.27 -6.43 22.59
CA LEU A 281 0.42 -6.02 23.70
C LEU A 281 -0.94 -5.53 23.19
N ALA A 282 -2.00 -6.26 23.52
CA ALA A 282 -3.38 -5.86 23.23
C ALA A 282 -3.93 -5.04 24.40
N ASP A 283 -4.09 -3.73 24.21
CA ASP A 283 -4.62 -2.78 25.20
C ASP A 283 -5.27 -1.57 24.54
N SER A 284 -6.44 -1.16 25.03
CA SER A 284 -7.16 0.01 24.54
C SER A 284 -7.09 1.24 25.45
N SER A 285 -6.37 1.14 26.59
CA SER A 285 -6.49 2.15 27.67
C SER A 285 -5.31 3.10 27.81
N THR A 286 -4.22 2.92 27.10
CA THR A 286 -2.94 3.62 27.30
C THR A 286 -2.32 3.46 28.71
N ARG A 287 -2.88 2.59 29.56
CA ARG A 287 -2.31 2.18 30.86
C ARG A 287 -1.69 0.80 30.73
N PHE A 288 -0.50 0.77 30.18
CA PHE A 288 0.18 -0.48 29.84
C PHE A 288 0.73 -1.20 31.06
N PRO A 289 0.75 -2.55 31.08
CA PRO A 289 1.42 -3.32 32.13
C PRO A 289 2.94 -3.29 31.99
N LEU A 290 3.50 -2.10 31.86
CA LEU A 290 4.92 -1.82 31.68
C LEU A 290 5.44 -0.98 32.85
N LYS A 291 6.72 -1.13 33.17
CA LYS A 291 7.37 -0.24 34.13
C LYS A 291 7.56 1.16 33.53
N GLU A 292 7.61 2.16 34.37
CA GLU A 292 7.97 3.50 33.98
C GLU A 292 9.42 3.58 33.44
N ASN A 293 9.68 4.58 32.60
CA ASN A 293 11.00 4.87 32.05
C ASN A 293 11.69 3.66 31.38
N CYS A 294 10.97 2.94 30.51
CA CYS A 294 11.49 1.74 29.87
C CYS A 294 11.54 1.79 28.34
N ILE A 295 10.95 2.78 27.70
CA ILE A 295 10.93 2.94 26.25
C ILE A 295 11.92 4.03 25.86
N ASP A 296 12.90 3.68 25.03
CA ASP A 296 13.95 4.58 24.57
C ASP A 296 13.59 5.31 23.28
N VAL A 297 12.82 4.64 22.39
CA VAL A 297 12.37 5.20 21.13
C VAL A 297 10.90 4.86 20.94
N HIS A 298 10.08 5.85 20.61
CA HIS A 298 8.71 5.64 20.18
C HIS A 298 8.56 6.01 18.71
N LEU A 299 8.08 5.06 17.91
CA LEU A 299 7.76 5.26 16.51
C LEU A 299 6.28 5.59 16.37
N ASP A 300 5.97 6.65 15.63
CA ASP A 300 4.62 7.17 15.48
C ASP A 300 4.31 7.40 13.99
N PHE A 301 3.67 6.48 13.34
CA PHE A 301 3.09 6.78 12.02
C PHE A 301 1.59 6.91 12.17
N PHE A 302 1.13 8.14 12.42
CA PHE A 302 -0.27 8.52 12.69
C PHE A 302 -0.83 8.07 14.07
N ALA A 303 -0.04 7.51 14.97
CA ALA A 303 -0.54 7.07 16.26
C ALA A 303 -1.14 8.21 17.09
N ALA A 304 -0.54 9.40 17.06
CA ALA A 304 -1.09 10.58 17.70
C ALA A 304 -2.42 11.03 17.07
N ASN A 305 -2.56 10.93 15.75
CA ASN A 305 -3.84 11.20 15.07
C ASN A 305 -4.89 10.16 15.44
N GLU A 306 -4.53 8.86 15.39
CA GLU A 306 -5.45 7.74 15.70
C GLU A 306 -5.94 7.83 17.15
N HIS A 307 -5.06 8.12 18.09
CA HIS A 307 -5.45 8.33 19.48
C HIS A 307 -6.50 9.45 19.62
N ASN A 308 -6.29 10.59 18.97
CA ASN A 308 -7.17 11.74 19.06
C ASN A 308 -8.47 11.63 18.23
N PHE A 309 -8.71 10.51 17.50
CA PHE A 309 -10.05 10.21 16.99
C PHE A 309 -11.04 9.89 18.11
N TYR A 310 -10.55 9.32 19.24
CA TYR A 310 -11.40 8.80 20.30
C TYR A 310 -11.11 9.41 21.68
N HIS A 311 -10.07 10.24 21.78
CA HIS A 311 -9.61 10.83 23.05
C HIS A 311 -9.30 12.31 22.92
N ASP A 312 -9.75 13.10 23.89
CA ASP A 312 -9.44 14.56 23.98
C ASP A 312 -8.04 14.83 24.56
N THR A 313 -7.45 13.85 25.23
CA THR A 313 -6.09 13.97 25.78
C THR A 313 -5.06 13.60 24.72
N PHE A 314 -3.95 14.34 24.71
CA PHE A 314 -2.87 14.06 23.77
C PHE A 314 -2.14 12.74 24.09
N LEU A 315 -1.81 11.94 23.07
CA LEU A 315 -1.18 10.63 23.24
C LEU A 315 0.06 10.68 24.15
N TYR A 316 0.97 11.62 23.91
CA TYR A 316 2.23 11.69 24.63
C TYR A 316 2.08 12.15 26.10
N GLU A 317 1.01 12.82 26.47
CA GLU A 317 0.68 13.05 27.89
C GLU A 317 0.34 11.72 28.60
N ARG A 318 -0.25 10.77 27.89
CA ARG A 318 -0.67 9.48 28.42
C ARG A 318 0.47 8.46 28.51
N ILE A 319 1.35 8.42 27.51
CA ILE A 319 2.44 7.44 27.46
C ILE A 319 3.79 7.98 27.98
N ALA A 320 3.89 9.28 28.26
CA ALA A 320 5.09 9.91 28.83
C ALA A 320 5.70 9.19 30.05
N PRO A 321 4.93 8.57 30.97
CA PRO A 321 5.51 7.84 32.09
C PRO A 321 6.37 6.63 31.66
N TYR A 322 6.05 6.00 30.53
CA TYR A 322 6.81 4.83 30.05
C TYR A 322 8.07 5.21 29.30
N LEU A 323 8.18 6.46 28.82
CA LEU A 323 9.28 6.95 28.03
C LEU A 323 10.45 7.35 28.94
N THR A 324 11.67 6.95 28.61
CA THR A 324 12.89 7.35 29.36
C THR A 324 13.09 8.86 29.34
N ALA A 325 13.92 9.37 30.24
CA ALA A 325 14.27 10.81 30.28
C ALA A 325 15.04 11.30 29.03
N GLN A 326 15.52 10.38 28.22
CA GLN A 326 16.23 10.67 26.95
C GLN A 326 15.49 10.01 25.77
N ALA A 327 14.20 9.76 25.92
CA ALA A 327 13.42 9.09 24.88
C ALA A 327 13.35 9.96 23.62
N GLU A 328 13.43 9.29 22.49
CA GLU A 328 13.30 9.90 21.18
C GLU A 328 11.95 9.50 20.54
N LEU A 329 11.29 10.48 19.95
CA LEU A 329 10.08 10.29 19.17
C LEU A 329 10.42 10.49 17.70
N VAL A 330 10.18 9.50 16.87
CA VAL A 330 10.33 9.62 15.42
C VAL A 330 9.00 9.25 14.78
N GLY A 331 8.35 10.20 14.13
CA GLY A 331 7.01 9.95 13.64
C GLY A 331 6.60 10.79 12.44
N THR A 332 5.35 10.63 12.06
CA THR A 332 4.67 11.42 11.03
C THR A 332 3.29 11.81 11.54
N TYR A 333 3.05 13.11 11.64
CA TYR A 333 1.76 13.68 11.97
C TYR A 333 1.05 14.16 10.71
N PHE A 334 -0.22 13.85 10.62
CA PHE A 334 -1.09 14.25 9.55
C PHE A 334 -1.92 15.45 9.97
N TYR A 335 -1.99 16.51 9.13
CA TYR A 335 -2.77 17.70 9.45
C TYR A 335 -3.41 18.32 8.21
N PHE A 336 -4.43 19.14 8.44
CA PHE A 336 -5.11 19.93 7.43
C PHE A 336 -4.63 21.39 7.44
N GLU A 337 -4.42 21.94 6.24
CA GLU A 337 -4.22 23.38 6.05
C GLU A 337 -5.51 24.00 5.51
N ASN A 338 -6.21 24.79 6.34
CA ASN A 338 -7.43 25.50 5.95
C ASN A 338 -8.49 24.59 5.28
N ALA A 339 -8.82 23.46 5.91
CA ALA A 339 -9.74 22.45 5.37
C ALA A 339 -11.08 22.37 6.17
N PRO A 340 -11.91 23.43 6.16
CA PRO A 340 -13.11 23.47 6.99
C PRO A 340 -14.21 22.49 6.56
N LYS A 341 -14.22 22.03 5.32
CA LYS A 341 -15.20 21.03 4.84
C LYS A 341 -14.80 19.65 5.31
N SER A 342 -13.53 19.29 5.19
CA SER A 342 -12.98 18.02 5.69
C SER A 342 -13.18 17.90 7.20
N MET A 343 -12.87 18.96 7.98
CA MET A 343 -13.10 18.97 9.43
C MET A 343 -14.58 18.82 9.80
N ARG A 344 -15.49 19.47 9.08
CA ARG A 344 -16.93 19.29 9.33
C ARG A 344 -17.40 17.88 9.00
N LEU A 345 -16.92 17.31 7.91
CA LEU A 345 -17.25 15.94 7.52
C LEU A 345 -16.71 14.94 8.54
N LEU A 346 -15.45 15.11 8.97
CA LEU A 346 -14.81 14.30 10.01
C LEU A 346 -15.67 14.28 11.29
N LEU A 347 -15.98 15.46 11.86
CA LEU A 347 -16.75 15.58 13.10
C LEU A 347 -18.20 15.08 12.97
N SER A 348 -18.75 15.05 11.74
CA SER A 348 -20.07 14.46 11.51
C SER A 348 -20.04 12.94 11.43
N GLN A 349 -18.95 12.36 10.93
CA GLN A 349 -18.77 10.91 10.84
C GLN A 349 -18.25 10.30 12.16
N TYR A 350 -17.42 11.06 12.88
CA TYR A 350 -16.79 10.66 14.14
C TYR A 350 -17.06 11.72 15.21
N PRO A 351 -18.25 11.74 15.81
CA PRO A 351 -18.63 12.76 16.81
C PRO A 351 -17.72 12.77 18.05
N GLU A 352 -17.09 11.64 18.36
CA GLU A 352 -16.13 11.47 19.44
C GLU A 352 -14.73 12.01 19.15
N CYS A 353 -14.46 12.37 17.89
CA CYS A 353 -13.15 12.88 17.48
C CYS A 353 -12.87 14.22 18.15
N SER A 354 -11.66 14.38 18.69
CA SER A 354 -11.20 15.67 19.20
C SER A 354 -11.22 16.73 18.08
N SER A 355 -11.88 17.85 18.32
CA SER A 355 -11.89 18.97 17.38
C SER A 355 -10.50 19.57 17.11
N SER A 356 -9.53 19.29 17.97
CA SER A 356 -8.13 19.70 17.84
C SER A 356 -7.27 18.73 17.04
N ASN A 357 -7.77 17.52 16.75
CA ASN A 357 -7.05 16.58 15.90
C ASN A 357 -6.85 17.17 14.49
N PHE A 358 -5.77 16.79 13.82
CA PHE A 358 -5.37 17.32 12.52
C PHE A 358 -5.02 18.80 12.45
N HIS A 359 -4.78 19.45 13.59
CA HIS A 359 -4.26 20.81 13.68
C HIS A 359 -2.78 20.81 14.06
N LEU A 360 -1.91 21.29 13.18
CA LEU A 360 -0.47 21.33 13.42
C LEU A 360 -0.09 22.13 14.69
N GLY A 361 -0.73 23.29 14.90
CA GLY A 361 -0.47 24.11 16.09
C GLY A 361 -0.85 23.40 17.41
N TYR A 362 -1.93 22.62 17.40
CA TYR A 362 -2.30 21.78 18.54
C TYR A 362 -1.24 20.72 18.80
N PHE A 363 -0.83 19.98 17.77
CA PHE A 363 0.17 18.94 17.88
C PHE A 363 1.48 19.48 18.49
N LEU A 364 2.03 20.54 17.91
CA LEU A 364 3.30 21.12 18.36
C LEU A 364 3.22 21.63 19.81
N SER A 365 2.15 22.36 20.15
CA SER A 365 1.96 22.88 21.51
C SER A 365 1.72 21.75 22.54
N SER A 366 1.04 20.67 22.15
CA SER A 366 0.80 19.52 23.03
C SER A 366 2.07 18.69 23.23
N LEU A 367 2.90 18.58 22.20
CA LEU A 367 4.20 17.92 22.28
C LEU A 367 5.12 18.64 23.27
N GLU A 368 5.19 19.97 23.19
CA GLU A 368 5.95 20.82 24.13
C GLU A 368 5.43 20.70 25.57
N LYS A 369 4.10 20.75 25.77
CA LYS A 369 3.47 20.56 27.09
C LYS A 369 3.73 19.18 27.69
N ALA A 370 3.83 18.14 26.86
CA ALA A 370 4.20 16.81 27.30
C ALA A 370 5.71 16.66 27.62
N GLY A 371 6.48 17.73 27.51
CA GLY A 371 7.90 17.78 27.85
C GLY A 371 8.86 17.39 26.73
N PHE A 372 8.42 17.43 25.48
CA PHE A 372 9.25 17.11 24.32
C PHE A 372 9.65 18.35 23.55
N CYS A 373 10.92 18.41 23.15
CA CYS A 373 11.45 19.44 22.26
C CYS A 373 11.52 18.88 20.83
N LEU A 374 10.94 19.58 19.87
CA LEU A 374 11.09 19.25 18.45
C LEU A 374 12.57 19.48 18.04
N VAL A 375 13.21 18.43 17.54
CA VAL A 375 14.61 18.47 17.08
C VAL A 375 14.66 18.80 15.60
N ASP A 376 13.84 18.12 14.79
CA ASP A 376 13.79 18.28 13.35
C ASP A 376 12.39 17.91 12.82
N SER A 377 12.01 18.48 11.70
CA SER A 377 10.78 18.14 10.99
C SER A 377 10.82 18.60 9.54
N GLU A 378 10.05 17.94 8.68
CA GLU A 378 9.95 18.29 7.26
C GLU A 378 8.48 18.25 6.84
N ASP A 379 8.08 19.06 5.87
CA ASP A 379 6.80 18.89 5.19
C ASP A 379 6.98 17.95 3.99
N SER A 380 6.45 16.75 4.06
CA SER A 380 6.49 15.78 2.96
C SER A 380 5.64 16.18 1.76
N GLY A 381 4.99 17.33 1.84
CA GLY A 381 4.15 17.92 0.81
C GLY A 381 2.66 17.76 1.06
N ALA A 382 1.88 18.57 0.34
CA ALA A 382 0.43 18.59 0.40
C ALA A 382 -0.21 17.75 -0.69
N VAL A 383 -1.33 17.11 -0.35
CA VAL A 383 -2.24 16.49 -1.33
C VAL A 383 -3.62 17.13 -1.23
N THR A 384 -4.29 17.27 -2.37
CA THR A 384 -5.66 17.82 -2.47
C THR A 384 -6.69 16.78 -2.87
N ASP A 385 -6.26 15.54 -3.05
CA ASP A 385 -7.10 14.39 -3.40
C ASP A 385 -6.52 13.14 -2.75
N SER A 386 -7.19 12.63 -1.72
CA SER A 386 -6.81 11.41 -1.03
C SER A 386 -7.33 10.14 -1.70
N GLY A 387 -8.06 10.26 -2.80
CA GLY A 387 -8.69 9.15 -3.48
C GLY A 387 -10.00 8.71 -2.82
N ASN A 388 -10.44 7.52 -3.19
CA ASN A 388 -11.70 6.94 -2.72
C ASN A 388 -11.43 5.74 -1.80
N ASN A 389 -10.63 5.92 -0.77
CA ASN A 389 -10.30 4.92 0.23
C ASN A 389 -11.00 5.20 1.57
N LEU A 390 -11.08 4.19 2.43
CA LEU A 390 -11.77 4.28 3.71
C LEU A 390 -10.97 5.08 4.75
N GLY A 391 -9.63 5.02 4.71
CA GLY A 391 -8.76 5.66 5.70
C GLY A 391 -8.82 7.19 5.70
N PHE A 392 -9.15 7.80 4.55
CA PHE A 392 -9.28 9.25 4.39
C PHE A 392 -10.66 9.66 3.87
N GLY A 393 -11.71 8.87 4.14
CA GLY A 393 -13.08 9.12 3.66
C GLY A 393 -13.67 10.46 4.11
N PHE A 394 -13.10 11.09 5.12
CA PHE A 394 -13.46 12.43 5.60
C PHE A 394 -12.73 13.58 4.88
N HIS A 395 -11.74 13.31 4.04
CA HIS A 395 -11.04 14.34 3.27
C HIS A 395 -11.86 14.79 2.07
N VAL A 396 -12.12 16.09 1.95
CA VAL A 396 -12.85 16.69 0.84
C VAL A 396 -11.87 17.13 -0.25
N LYS A 397 -12.02 16.57 -1.44
CA LYS A 397 -11.20 16.91 -2.60
C LYS A 397 -11.10 18.42 -2.83
N GLY A 398 -9.88 18.90 -3.02
CA GLY A 398 -9.53 20.32 -3.19
C GLY A 398 -9.04 21.00 -1.91
N GLU A 399 -9.28 20.43 -0.72
CA GLU A 399 -8.68 20.90 0.53
C GLU A 399 -7.31 20.24 0.73
N LYS A 400 -6.39 20.94 1.38
CA LYS A 400 -5.01 20.47 1.52
C LYS A 400 -4.82 19.63 2.77
N MET A 401 -4.23 18.48 2.59
CA MET A 401 -3.79 17.54 3.60
C MET A 401 -2.27 17.40 3.53
N HIS A 402 -1.59 17.51 4.66
CA HIS A 402 -0.14 17.47 4.78
C HIS A 402 0.30 16.32 5.66
N LEU A 403 1.48 15.79 5.37
CA LEU A 403 2.20 14.87 6.24
C LEU A 403 3.49 15.56 6.69
N MET A 404 3.66 15.65 8.01
CA MET A 404 4.85 16.21 8.64
C MET A 404 5.58 15.11 9.41
N PRO A 405 6.63 14.50 8.86
CA PRO A 405 7.55 13.71 9.66
C PRO A 405 8.27 14.61 10.66
N TYR A 406 8.50 14.08 11.85
CA TYR A 406 9.09 14.81 12.96
C TYR A 406 9.98 13.93 13.81
N HIS A 407 10.98 14.57 14.42
CA HIS A 407 11.85 14.00 15.44
C HIS A 407 11.81 14.91 16.67
N ALA A 408 11.50 14.36 17.82
CA ALA A 408 11.48 15.10 19.08
C ALA A 408 12.17 14.31 20.20
N ARG A 409 12.65 15.01 21.20
CA ARG A 409 13.32 14.47 22.40
C ARG A 409 12.63 14.93 23.67
N LYS A 410 12.61 14.03 24.66
CA LYS A 410 12.12 14.33 25.99
C LYS A 410 13.17 15.14 26.79
#